data_7fce7ea688cc60ea49f6908e3f61f1e9
#
_entry.id   7fce7ea688cc60ea49f6908e3f61f1e9
#
_cell.length_a   1.000
_cell.length_b   1.000
_cell.length_c   1.000
_cell.angle_alpha   90.00
_cell.angle_beta   90.00
_cell.angle_gamma   90.00
#
_symmetry.space_group_name_H-M   'P 1'
#
loop_
_entity.id
_entity.type
_entity.pdbx_description
1 polymer ?
#
loop_
_entity_poly.entity_id
_entity_poly.type
_entity_poly.pdbx_seq_one_letter_code
_entity_poly.pdbx_strand_id
1 'polypeptide(L)'
;LGKHWAMTIACIASLSVCMTLNSFASLAEVNVDSMVSYLGSQNETVVYLDPDCDDATATQVGEKLSTMPGVSGVQYVSKQDVLNIYRGYMEDYSSLWDEFESDNPFKANYRVTISDLSQMAAMSKKMQAIPGVYSVAAPVEMTNVFVEVQQAVTKGGRLIVLVLMIVSIITVGSTIRLSVFARRREIEIMKYVGATNALVTLPFVVEGLAMGLISGALTA
;
A
#
# COMPACT_ATOMS: atom_id res chain seq x y z
N LEU A 1 -0.99 43.41 5.76
CA LEU A 1 -2.11 42.45 5.53
C LEU A 1 -3.38 43.13 4.97
N GLY A 2 -3.69 44.40 5.32
CA GLY A 2 -5.00 45.02 5.00
C GLY A 2 -5.24 45.42 3.54
N LYS A 3 -4.24 45.57 2.67
CA LYS A 3 -4.44 46.14 1.34
C LYS A 3 -4.50 45.11 0.20
N HIS A 4 -4.05 43.87 0.46
CA HIS A 4 -4.00 42.77 -0.53
C HIS A 4 -4.60 41.46 0.00
N TRP A 5 -5.54 41.53 0.95
CA TRP A 5 -6.18 40.40 1.61
C TRP A 5 -6.78 39.38 0.61
N ALA A 6 -7.38 39.86 -0.47
CA ALA A 6 -7.99 39.02 -1.49
C ALA A 6 -6.95 38.08 -2.16
N MET A 7 -5.74 38.59 -2.39
CA MET A 7 -4.67 37.83 -3.01
C MET A 7 -4.08 36.79 -2.05
N THR A 8 -3.93 37.14 -0.78
CA THR A 8 -3.49 36.22 0.28
C THR A 8 -4.51 35.10 0.50
N ILE A 9 -5.82 35.42 0.50
CA ILE A 9 -6.89 34.43 0.62
C ILE A 9 -6.88 33.50 -0.60
N ALA A 10 -6.76 34.01 -1.83
CA ALA A 10 -6.68 33.19 -3.03
C ALA A 10 -5.48 32.22 -2.98
N CYS A 11 -4.32 32.69 -2.48
CA CYS A 11 -3.16 31.83 -2.31
C CYS A 11 -3.38 30.74 -1.25
N ILE A 12 -3.93 31.09 -0.09
CA ILE A 12 -4.26 30.13 0.98
C ILE A 12 -5.25 29.09 0.44
N ALA A 13 -6.31 29.52 -0.25
CA ALA A 13 -7.29 28.61 -0.84
C ALA A 13 -6.66 27.66 -1.87
N SER A 14 -5.81 28.17 -2.77
CA SER A 14 -5.10 27.33 -3.74
C SER A 14 -4.16 26.32 -3.09
N LEU A 15 -3.39 26.76 -2.08
CA LEU A 15 -2.52 25.86 -1.31
C LEU A 15 -3.30 24.81 -0.54
N SER A 16 -4.42 25.19 0.09
CA SER A 16 -5.28 24.24 0.80
C SER A 16 -5.83 23.17 -0.14
N VAL A 17 -6.30 23.54 -1.33
CA VAL A 17 -6.76 22.58 -2.35
C VAL A 17 -5.63 21.63 -2.76
N CYS A 18 -4.43 22.15 -3.04
CA CYS A 18 -3.27 21.31 -3.38
C CYS A 18 -2.89 20.36 -2.24
N MET A 19 -2.92 20.82 -0.99
CA MET A 19 -2.62 19.98 0.18
C MET A 19 -3.71 18.91 0.41
N THR A 20 -4.99 19.27 0.24
CA THR A 20 -6.11 18.32 0.35
C THR A 20 -5.99 17.21 -0.70
N LEU A 21 -5.71 17.57 -1.95
CA LEU A 21 -5.50 16.58 -3.02
C LEU A 21 -4.29 15.68 -2.73
N ASN A 22 -3.22 16.24 -2.17
CA ASN A 22 -2.04 15.48 -1.79
C ASN A 22 -2.34 14.49 -0.65
N SER A 23 -3.06 14.94 0.39
CA SER A 23 -3.51 14.09 1.50
C SER A 23 -4.43 12.98 1.00
N PHE A 24 -5.36 13.30 0.09
CA PHE A 24 -6.24 12.31 -0.50
C PHE A 24 -5.47 11.25 -1.31
N ALA A 25 -4.48 11.66 -2.12
CA ALA A 25 -3.64 10.74 -2.87
C ALA A 25 -2.83 9.81 -1.95
N SER A 26 -2.27 10.36 -0.86
CA SER A 26 -1.53 9.58 0.15
C SER A 26 -2.45 8.60 0.91
N LEU A 27 -3.65 9.03 1.28
CA LEU A 27 -4.63 8.15 1.92
C LEU A 27 -5.09 7.03 0.98
N ALA A 28 -5.27 7.31 -0.30
CA ALA A 28 -5.61 6.29 -1.30
C ALA A 28 -4.49 5.24 -1.42
N GLU A 29 -3.21 5.67 -1.44
CA GLU A 29 -2.06 4.75 -1.46
C GLU A 29 -2.05 3.83 -0.24
N VAL A 30 -2.17 4.38 0.97
CA VAL A 30 -2.18 3.60 2.22
C VAL A 30 -3.38 2.64 2.29
N ASN A 31 -4.56 3.07 1.86
CA ASN A 31 -5.75 2.22 1.85
C ASN A 31 -5.62 1.06 0.86
N VAL A 32 -5.09 1.30 -0.35
CA VAL A 32 -4.85 0.24 -1.34
C VAL A 32 -3.80 -0.74 -0.83
N ASP A 33 -2.70 -0.26 -0.25
CA ASP A 33 -1.68 -1.13 0.36
C ASP A 33 -2.26 -2.01 1.48
N SER A 34 -3.07 -1.43 2.36
CA SER A 34 -3.74 -2.14 3.44
C SER A 34 -4.73 -3.19 2.91
N MET A 35 -5.50 -2.84 1.88
CA MET A 35 -6.46 -3.75 1.25
C MET A 35 -5.75 -4.93 0.57
N VAL A 36 -4.67 -4.68 -0.16
CA VAL A 36 -3.89 -5.73 -0.82
C VAL A 36 -3.21 -6.64 0.23
N SER A 37 -2.68 -6.08 1.30
CA SER A 37 -2.10 -6.85 2.41
C SER A 37 -3.14 -7.71 3.12
N TYR A 38 -4.34 -7.16 3.37
CA TYR A 38 -5.44 -7.90 3.97
C TYR A 38 -5.92 -9.06 3.08
N LEU A 39 -6.11 -8.81 1.79
CA LEU A 39 -6.46 -9.86 0.82
C LEU A 39 -5.36 -10.91 0.71
N GLY A 40 -4.10 -10.48 0.81
CA GLY A 40 -2.94 -11.37 0.81
C GLY A 40 -2.93 -12.32 1.99
N SER A 41 -3.27 -11.82 3.18
CA SER A 41 -3.34 -12.65 4.39
C SER A 41 -4.50 -13.67 4.38
N GLN A 42 -5.51 -13.44 3.55
CA GLN A 42 -6.66 -14.34 3.35
C GLN A 42 -6.44 -15.35 2.21
N ASN A 43 -5.50 -15.09 1.30
CA ASN A 43 -5.20 -15.95 0.18
C ASN A 43 -4.13 -16.97 0.56
N GLU A 44 -4.59 -18.13 1.00
CA GLU A 44 -3.73 -19.27 1.29
C GLU A 44 -3.28 -19.96 -0.01
N THR A 45 -1.99 -20.23 -0.11
CA THR A 45 -1.45 -21.15 -1.11
C THR A 45 -1.53 -22.55 -0.56
N VAL A 46 -2.22 -23.44 -1.26
CA VAL A 46 -2.36 -24.84 -0.87
C VAL A 46 -1.29 -25.67 -1.56
N VAL A 47 -0.43 -26.29 -0.77
CA VAL A 47 0.64 -27.19 -1.22
C VAL A 47 0.19 -28.62 -0.95
N TYR A 48 -0.22 -29.35 -1.98
CA TYR A 48 -0.65 -30.72 -1.88
C TYR A 48 0.56 -31.65 -1.81
N LEU A 49 0.53 -32.56 -0.85
CA LEU A 49 1.54 -33.60 -0.71
C LEU A 49 1.29 -34.77 -1.67
N ASP A 50 2.36 -35.48 -2.00
CA ASP A 50 2.27 -36.71 -2.76
C ASP A 50 1.45 -37.74 -1.97
N PRO A 51 0.49 -38.46 -2.60
CA PRO A 51 -0.29 -39.50 -1.92
C PRO A 51 0.54 -40.59 -1.25
N ASP A 52 1.72 -40.88 -1.81
CA ASP A 52 2.63 -41.92 -1.33
C ASP A 52 3.70 -41.34 -0.36
N CYS A 53 3.57 -40.08 0.03
CA CYS A 53 4.49 -39.42 0.93
C CYS A 53 4.37 -40.00 2.34
N ASP A 54 5.48 -40.43 2.95
CA ASP A 54 5.55 -40.86 4.34
C ASP A 54 5.55 -39.65 5.29
N ASP A 55 5.22 -39.86 6.55
CA ASP A 55 5.13 -38.81 7.56
C ASP A 55 6.46 -38.06 7.76
N ALA A 56 7.60 -38.75 7.55
CA ALA A 56 8.91 -38.14 7.63
C ALA A 56 9.14 -37.12 6.51
N THR A 57 8.78 -37.50 5.28
CA THR A 57 8.87 -36.59 4.13
C THR A 57 7.86 -35.44 4.25
N ALA A 58 6.64 -35.71 4.71
CA ALA A 58 5.66 -34.67 4.99
C ALA A 58 6.22 -33.62 5.96
N THR A 59 6.81 -34.06 7.08
CA THR A 59 7.45 -33.18 8.07
C THR A 59 8.58 -32.35 7.45
N GLN A 60 9.45 -32.96 6.65
CA GLN A 60 10.54 -32.26 5.96
C GLN A 60 10.02 -31.18 4.97
N VAL A 61 8.91 -31.45 4.28
CA VAL A 61 8.25 -30.44 3.43
C VAL A 61 7.78 -29.28 4.29
N GLY A 62 7.11 -29.54 5.42
CA GLY A 62 6.66 -28.51 6.34
C GLY A 62 7.79 -27.64 6.90
N GLU A 63 8.93 -28.25 7.29
CA GLU A 63 10.11 -27.53 7.72
C GLU A 63 10.70 -26.65 6.61
N LYS A 64 10.83 -27.16 5.39
CA LYS A 64 11.30 -26.38 4.25
C LYS A 64 10.38 -25.23 3.92
N LEU A 65 9.06 -25.42 3.98
CA LEU A 65 8.08 -24.35 3.76
C LEU A 65 8.18 -23.29 4.85
N SER A 66 8.31 -23.66 6.12
CA SER A 66 8.39 -22.72 7.25
C SER A 66 9.69 -21.90 7.28
N THR A 67 10.79 -22.45 6.75
CA THR A 67 12.08 -21.76 6.66
C THR A 67 12.25 -20.93 5.39
N MET A 68 11.27 -20.97 4.47
CA MET A 68 11.33 -20.25 3.20
C MET A 68 11.12 -18.74 3.40
N PRO A 69 12.05 -17.88 2.93
CA PRO A 69 11.89 -16.42 3.03
C PRO A 69 10.61 -15.95 2.33
N GLY A 70 9.78 -15.15 3.03
CA GLY A 70 8.52 -14.65 2.50
C GLY A 70 7.29 -15.48 2.87
N VAL A 71 7.47 -16.60 3.58
CA VAL A 71 6.38 -17.35 4.21
C VAL A 71 6.12 -16.79 5.61
N SER A 72 4.86 -16.47 5.92
CA SER A 72 4.43 -15.94 7.22
C SER A 72 3.68 -16.95 8.07
N GLY A 73 3.13 -18.00 7.46
CA GLY A 73 2.42 -19.06 8.15
C GLY A 73 2.42 -20.36 7.36
N VAL A 74 2.50 -21.48 8.07
CA VAL A 74 2.40 -22.83 7.49
C VAL A 74 1.52 -23.66 8.42
N GLN A 75 0.45 -24.18 7.88
CA GLN A 75 -0.49 -25.04 8.61
C GLN A 75 -0.64 -26.38 7.88
N TYR A 76 -0.38 -27.47 8.57
CA TYR A 76 -0.64 -28.83 8.07
C TYR A 76 -2.11 -29.16 8.18
N VAL A 77 -2.69 -29.72 7.13
CA VAL A 77 -4.06 -30.22 7.07
C VAL A 77 -4.01 -31.67 6.61
N SER A 78 -4.40 -32.58 7.49
CA SER A 78 -4.40 -34.02 7.18
C SER A 78 -5.51 -34.38 6.18
N LYS A 79 -5.42 -35.57 5.56
CA LYS A 79 -6.47 -36.10 4.66
C LYS A 79 -7.84 -36.12 5.36
N GLN A 80 -7.85 -36.45 6.67
CA GLN A 80 -9.08 -36.50 7.46
C GLN A 80 -9.64 -35.11 7.77
N ASP A 81 -8.77 -34.13 8.04
CA ASP A 81 -9.21 -32.76 8.26
C ASP A 81 -9.80 -32.15 7.00
N VAL A 82 -9.21 -32.46 5.83
CA VAL A 82 -9.77 -32.04 4.53
C VAL A 82 -11.17 -32.59 4.34
N LEU A 83 -11.36 -33.90 4.60
CA LEU A 83 -12.67 -34.56 4.53
C LEU A 83 -13.68 -33.87 5.44
N ASN A 84 -13.30 -33.60 6.69
CA ASN A 84 -14.16 -32.94 7.69
C ASN A 84 -14.54 -31.51 7.27
N ILE A 85 -13.61 -30.76 6.68
CA ILE A 85 -13.87 -29.42 6.15
C ILE A 85 -14.92 -29.46 5.04
N TYR A 86 -14.78 -30.37 4.06
CA TYR A 86 -15.75 -30.51 2.98
C TYR A 86 -17.10 -31.03 3.46
N ARG A 87 -17.12 -31.94 4.45
CA ARG A 87 -18.36 -32.39 5.11
C ARG A 87 -19.14 -31.23 5.71
N GLY A 88 -18.44 -30.27 6.36
CA GLY A 88 -19.08 -29.09 6.92
C GLY A 88 -19.67 -28.13 5.88
N TYR A 89 -19.15 -28.12 4.65
CA TYR A 89 -19.71 -27.30 3.56
C TYR A 89 -20.88 -27.95 2.82
N MET A 90 -21.02 -29.28 2.92
CA MET A 90 -22.01 -30.06 2.16
C MET A 90 -22.77 -31.02 3.08
N GLU A 91 -23.41 -30.50 4.12
CA GLU A 91 -24.14 -31.27 5.12
C GLU A 91 -25.29 -32.10 4.53
N ASP A 92 -25.89 -31.64 3.42
CA ASP A 92 -27.03 -32.30 2.75
C ASP A 92 -26.65 -33.62 2.03
N TYR A 93 -25.37 -33.96 1.89
CA TYR A 93 -24.88 -35.14 1.16
C TYR A 93 -24.28 -36.21 2.09
N SER A 94 -24.93 -36.51 3.20
CA SER A 94 -24.42 -37.42 4.25
C SER A 94 -24.01 -38.81 3.72
N SER A 95 -24.74 -39.36 2.76
CA SER A 95 -24.48 -40.70 2.23
C SER A 95 -23.17 -40.80 1.41
N LEU A 96 -22.69 -39.71 0.84
CA LEU A 96 -21.41 -39.68 0.11
C LEU A 96 -20.22 -39.72 1.06
N TRP A 97 -20.37 -39.13 2.24
CA TRP A 97 -19.28 -39.02 3.21
C TRP A 97 -18.94 -40.38 3.87
N ASP A 98 -19.92 -41.26 4.03
CA ASP A 98 -19.71 -42.60 4.58
C ASP A 98 -18.81 -43.46 3.65
N GLU A 99 -18.92 -43.30 2.34
CA GLU A 99 -18.07 -43.96 1.36
C GLU A 99 -16.63 -43.37 1.42
N PHE A 100 -16.47 -42.06 1.52
CA PHE A 100 -15.16 -41.40 1.62
C PHE A 100 -14.45 -41.61 2.96
N GLU A 101 -15.12 -42.08 4.01
CA GLU A 101 -14.45 -42.51 5.23
C GLU A 101 -13.63 -43.80 5.04
N SER A 102 -14.10 -44.69 4.15
CA SER A 102 -13.40 -45.95 3.87
C SER A 102 -12.28 -45.80 2.84
N ASP A 103 -12.47 -44.94 1.86
CA ASP A 103 -11.47 -44.62 0.80
C ASP A 103 -11.40 -43.12 0.56
N ASN A 104 -10.57 -42.46 1.37
CA ASN A 104 -10.46 -40.99 1.37
C ASN A 104 -9.68 -40.50 0.14
N PRO A 105 -10.35 -39.87 -0.87
CA PRO A 105 -9.73 -39.41 -2.09
C PRO A 105 -8.90 -38.11 -1.92
N PHE A 106 -9.01 -37.47 -0.75
CA PHE A 106 -8.34 -36.20 -0.50
C PHE A 106 -6.84 -36.40 -0.21
N LYS A 107 -6.07 -35.36 -0.53
CA LYS A 107 -4.63 -35.33 -0.26
C LYS A 107 -4.36 -34.46 0.97
N ALA A 108 -3.42 -34.90 1.80
CA ALA A 108 -2.88 -34.03 2.83
C ALA A 108 -2.20 -32.84 2.17
N ASN A 109 -2.29 -31.69 2.83
CA ASN A 109 -1.75 -30.47 2.28
C ASN A 109 -1.19 -29.54 3.36
N TYR A 110 -0.37 -28.60 2.92
CA TYR A 110 0.03 -27.46 3.74
C TYR A 110 -0.66 -26.21 3.21
N ARG A 111 -1.31 -25.45 4.12
CA ARG A 111 -1.79 -24.11 3.82
C ARG A 111 -0.70 -23.13 4.17
N VAL A 112 -0.24 -22.40 3.18
CA VAL A 112 0.91 -21.50 3.29
C VAL A 112 0.45 -20.08 3.04
N THR A 113 0.71 -19.19 4.00
CA THR A 113 0.47 -17.75 3.86
C THR A 113 1.75 -17.07 3.42
N ILE A 114 1.67 -16.29 2.34
CA ILE A 114 2.80 -15.54 1.78
C ILE A 114 2.67 -14.07 2.17
N SER A 115 3.76 -13.49 2.69
CA SER A 115 3.77 -12.08 3.16
C SER A 115 3.70 -11.07 2.03
N ASP A 116 4.27 -11.39 0.87
CA ASP A 116 4.36 -10.49 -0.29
C ASP A 116 3.73 -11.14 -1.51
N LEU A 117 2.55 -10.66 -1.87
CA LEU A 117 1.79 -11.16 -3.02
C LEU A 117 2.53 -11.01 -4.35
N SER A 118 3.40 -10.02 -4.49
CA SER A 118 4.18 -9.82 -5.72
C SER A 118 5.14 -10.97 -6.02
N GLN A 119 5.50 -11.75 -5.01
CA GLN A 119 6.38 -12.90 -5.11
C GLN A 119 5.64 -14.24 -5.23
N MET A 120 4.29 -14.23 -5.18
CA MET A 120 3.48 -15.45 -5.15
C MET A 120 3.80 -16.42 -6.29
N ALA A 121 3.92 -15.94 -7.54
CA ALA A 121 4.24 -16.77 -8.69
C ALA A 121 5.63 -17.42 -8.59
N ALA A 122 6.62 -16.67 -8.09
CA ALA A 122 7.97 -17.20 -7.91
C ALA A 122 8.04 -18.19 -6.73
N MET A 123 7.33 -17.90 -5.65
CA MET A 123 7.23 -18.76 -4.47
C MET A 123 6.51 -20.08 -4.80
N SER A 124 5.39 -20.02 -5.53
CA SER A 124 4.64 -21.21 -5.97
C SER A 124 5.54 -22.14 -6.76
N LYS A 125 6.36 -21.63 -7.69
CA LYS A 125 7.34 -22.44 -8.44
C LYS A 125 8.40 -23.08 -7.55
N LYS A 126 8.90 -22.33 -6.54
CA LYS A 126 9.88 -22.87 -5.57
C LYS A 126 9.26 -23.95 -4.69
N MET A 127 8.03 -23.77 -4.24
CA MET A 127 7.30 -24.79 -3.46
C MET A 127 7.02 -26.04 -4.28
N GLN A 128 6.65 -25.88 -5.56
CA GLN A 128 6.44 -26.99 -6.50
C GLN A 128 7.71 -27.84 -6.71
N ALA A 129 8.88 -27.25 -6.59
CA ALA A 129 10.16 -27.96 -6.77
C ALA A 129 10.62 -28.73 -5.52
N ILE A 130 9.90 -28.65 -4.40
CA ILE A 130 10.24 -29.38 -3.17
C ILE A 130 9.90 -30.88 -3.36
N PRO A 131 10.84 -31.80 -3.13
CA PRO A 131 10.55 -33.24 -3.15
C PRO A 131 9.46 -33.60 -2.15
N GLY A 132 8.45 -34.37 -2.57
CA GLY A 132 7.27 -34.73 -1.78
C GLY A 132 6.07 -33.81 -2.00
N VAL A 133 6.21 -32.74 -2.79
CA VAL A 133 5.10 -31.89 -3.21
C VAL A 133 4.52 -32.41 -4.53
N TYR A 134 3.24 -32.74 -4.53
CA TYR A 134 2.50 -33.16 -5.72
C TYR A 134 2.11 -31.98 -6.61
N SER A 135 1.46 -30.97 -6.02
CA SER A 135 1.04 -29.77 -6.75
C SER A 135 0.86 -28.59 -5.80
N VAL A 136 0.94 -27.38 -6.36
CA VAL A 136 0.72 -26.13 -5.62
C VAL A 136 -0.45 -25.38 -6.28
N ALA A 137 -1.51 -25.16 -5.50
CA ALA A 137 -2.64 -24.33 -5.88
C ALA A 137 -2.48 -22.95 -5.24
N ALA A 138 -2.10 -21.98 -6.05
CA ALA A 138 -1.95 -20.58 -5.65
C ALA A 138 -2.83 -19.70 -6.55
N PRO A 139 -3.54 -18.70 -6.02
CA PRO A 139 -4.39 -17.80 -6.81
C PRO A 139 -3.56 -16.74 -7.56
N VAL A 140 -2.59 -17.19 -8.36
CA VAL A 140 -1.58 -16.32 -9.02
C VAL A 140 -2.23 -15.29 -9.95
N GLU A 141 -3.26 -15.66 -10.70
CA GLU A 141 -3.91 -14.75 -11.65
C GLU A 141 -4.61 -13.58 -10.93
N MET A 142 -5.38 -13.88 -9.88
CA MET A 142 -6.02 -12.84 -9.06
C MET A 142 -4.97 -11.94 -8.39
N THR A 143 -3.93 -12.54 -7.87
CA THR A 143 -2.84 -11.82 -7.20
C THR A 143 -2.13 -10.85 -8.13
N ASN A 144 -1.87 -11.23 -9.37
CA ASN A 144 -1.24 -10.35 -10.35
C ASN A 144 -2.08 -9.11 -10.63
N VAL A 145 -3.40 -9.25 -10.73
CA VAL A 145 -4.32 -8.10 -10.92
C VAL A 145 -4.24 -7.15 -9.73
N PHE A 146 -4.23 -7.67 -8.50
CA PHE A 146 -4.11 -6.82 -7.30
C PHE A 146 -2.77 -6.07 -7.25
N VAL A 147 -1.68 -6.76 -7.57
CA VAL A 147 -0.34 -6.15 -7.62
C VAL A 147 -0.24 -5.08 -8.71
N GLU A 148 -0.83 -5.31 -9.89
CA GLU A 148 -0.87 -4.32 -10.96
C GLU A 148 -1.67 -3.07 -10.56
N VAL A 149 -2.84 -3.24 -9.95
CA VAL A 149 -3.65 -2.11 -9.45
C VAL A 149 -2.88 -1.34 -8.38
N GLN A 150 -2.30 -2.02 -7.40
CA GLN A 150 -1.47 -1.40 -6.37
C GLN A 150 -0.34 -0.58 -6.99
N GLN A 151 0.42 -1.16 -7.91
CA GLN A 151 1.51 -0.45 -8.58
C GLN A 151 1.03 0.76 -9.39
N ALA A 152 -0.11 0.65 -10.06
CA ALA A 152 -0.69 1.76 -10.82
C ALA A 152 -1.10 2.92 -9.89
N VAL A 153 -1.76 2.62 -8.77
CA VAL A 153 -2.16 3.61 -7.77
C VAL A 153 -0.94 4.26 -7.12
N THR A 154 0.04 3.47 -6.69
CA THR A 154 1.26 3.98 -6.05
C THR A 154 2.09 4.84 -7.00
N LYS A 155 2.32 4.39 -8.23
CA LYS A 155 3.07 5.16 -9.23
C LYS A 155 2.32 6.42 -9.66
N GLY A 156 1.01 6.29 -9.90
CA GLY A 156 0.13 7.43 -10.25
C GLY A 156 0.04 8.44 -9.12
N GLY A 157 -0.17 7.98 -7.89
CA GLY A 157 -0.22 8.80 -6.69
C GLY A 157 1.07 9.60 -6.48
N ARG A 158 2.23 8.97 -6.55
CA ARG A 158 3.54 9.64 -6.45
C ARG A 158 3.75 10.71 -7.52
N LEU A 159 3.33 10.44 -8.74
CA LEU A 159 3.40 11.43 -9.82
C LEU A 159 2.52 12.65 -9.52
N ILE A 160 1.29 12.42 -9.08
CA ILE A 160 0.35 13.49 -8.69
C ILE A 160 0.93 14.32 -7.55
N VAL A 161 1.44 13.69 -6.49
CA VAL A 161 2.10 14.36 -5.35
C VAL A 161 3.25 15.24 -5.83
N LEU A 162 4.11 14.74 -6.72
CA LEU A 162 5.24 15.49 -7.26
C LEU A 162 4.77 16.72 -8.07
N VAL A 163 3.78 16.54 -8.94
CA VAL A 163 3.23 17.64 -9.75
C VAL A 163 2.60 18.70 -8.84
N LEU A 164 1.79 18.30 -7.86
CA LEU A 164 1.17 19.22 -6.91
C LEU A 164 2.20 19.97 -6.05
N MET A 165 3.29 19.31 -5.67
CA MET A 165 4.40 19.96 -4.96
C MET A 165 5.04 21.05 -5.81
N ILE A 166 5.30 20.79 -7.08
CA ILE A 166 5.85 21.79 -8.02
C ILE A 166 4.89 22.96 -8.19
N VAL A 167 3.60 22.70 -8.38
CA VAL A 167 2.57 23.74 -8.51
C VAL A 167 2.50 24.59 -7.24
N SER A 168 2.56 23.98 -6.06
CA SER A 168 2.57 24.69 -4.77
C SER A 168 3.78 25.64 -4.66
N ILE A 169 4.98 25.18 -5.02
CA ILE A 169 6.19 26.02 -5.01
C ILE A 169 6.05 27.20 -5.96
N ILE A 170 5.54 26.98 -7.17
CA ILE A 170 5.33 28.06 -8.15
C ILE A 170 4.28 29.06 -7.65
N THR A 171 3.21 28.58 -7.03
CA THR A 171 2.13 29.43 -6.49
C THR A 171 2.65 30.32 -5.37
N VAL A 172 3.37 29.75 -4.38
CA VAL A 172 3.97 30.52 -3.28
C VAL A 172 4.98 31.53 -3.83
N GLY A 173 5.87 31.09 -4.71
CA GLY A 173 6.88 31.98 -5.34
C GLY A 173 6.26 33.14 -6.12
N SER A 174 5.18 32.89 -6.84
CA SER A 174 4.44 33.93 -7.57
C SER A 174 3.76 34.92 -6.63
N THR A 175 3.17 34.45 -5.56
CA THR A 175 2.52 35.28 -4.55
C THR A 175 3.52 36.16 -3.80
N ILE A 176 4.67 35.61 -3.41
CA ILE A 176 5.74 36.39 -2.77
C ILE A 176 6.27 37.46 -3.75
N ARG A 177 6.51 37.09 -5.00
CA ARG A 177 6.98 38.05 -6.04
C ARG A 177 5.99 39.20 -6.20
N LEU A 178 4.71 38.91 -6.23
CA LEU A 178 3.66 39.90 -6.39
C LEU A 178 3.54 40.80 -5.13
N SER A 179 3.70 40.23 -3.92
CA SER A 179 3.77 40.95 -2.64
C SER A 179 4.96 41.91 -2.61
N VAL A 180 6.14 41.45 -3.04
CA VAL A 180 7.34 42.32 -3.14
C VAL A 180 7.12 43.43 -4.15
N PHE A 181 6.54 43.17 -5.31
CA PHE A 181 6.26 44.19 -6.31
C PHE A 181 5.26 45.27 -5.80
N ALA A 182 4.22 44.82 -5.09
CA ALA A 182 3.22 45.74 -4.51
C ALA A 182 3.81 46.69 -3.45
N ARG A 183 4.87 46.26 -2.73
CA ARG A 183 5.54 47.00 -1.67
C ARG A 183 6.90 47.61 -2.08
N ARG A 184 7.19 47.69 -3.38
CA ARG A 184 8.50 48.09 -3.89
C ARG A 184 8.95 49.48 -3.38
N ARG A 185 8.04 50.46 -3.25
CA ARG A 185 8.35 51.76 -2.73
C ARG A 185 8.74 51.77 -1.22
N GLU A 186 8.09 50.96 -0.44
CA GLU A 186 8.44 50.77 0.97
C GLU A 186 9.82 50.15 1.13
N ILE A 187 10.13 49.18 0.27
CA ILE A 187 11.43 48.50 0.21
C ILE A 187 12.55 49.47 -0.22
N GLU A 188 12.29 50.33 -1.20
CA GLU A 188 13.24 51.37 -1.66
C GLU A 188 13.55 52.33 -0.50
N ILE A 189 12.56 52.84 0.21
CA ILE A 189 12.73 53.74 1.37
C ILE A 189 13.57 53.04 2.45
N MET A 190 13.26 51.77 2.79
CA MET A 190 14.04 51.01 3.77
C MET A 190 15.51 50.86 3.36
N LYS A 191 15.79 50.64 2.08
CA LYS A 191 17.16 50.56 1.56
C LYS A 191 17.89 51.88 1.60
N TYR A 192 17.22 53.01 1.32
CA TYR A 192 17.80 54.34 1.46
C TYR A 192 18.19 54.67 2.89
N VAL A 193 17.46 54.18 3.89
CA VAL A 193 17.78 54.36 5.31
C VAL A 193 18.85 53.40 5.81
N GLY A 194 19.35 52.47 4.94
CA GLY A 194 20.43 51.55 5.27
C GLY A 194 19.98 50.16 5.77
N ALA A 195 18.73 49.76 5.52
CA ALA A 195 18.23 48.46 5.94
C ALA A 195 18.99 47.34 5.20
N THR A 196 19.37 46.28 5.93
CA THR A 196 20.01 45.09 5.39
C THR A 196 19.04 44.25 4.55
N ASN A 197 19.55 43.50 3.61
CA ASN A 197 18.71 42.60 2.77
C ASN A 197 17.90 41.61 3.63
N ALA A 198 18.46 41.14 4.75
CA ALA A 198 17.76 40.25 5.68
C ALA A 198 16.52 40.90 6.30
N LEU A 199 16.62 42.16 6.70
CA LEU A 199 15.52 42.91 7.28
C LEU A 199 14.38 43.12 6.28
N VAL A 200 14.72 43.33 5.01
CA VAL A 200 13.75 43.49 3.91
C VAL A 200 13.07 42.16 3.56
N THR A 201 13.78 41.01 3.66
CA THR A 201 13.26 39.72 3.27
C THR A 201 12.44 39.03 4.36
N LEU A 202 12.76 39.32 5.63
CA LEU A 202 12.12 38.66 6.80
C LEU A 202 10.57 38.71 6.77
N PRO A 203 9.89 39.83 6.47
CA PRO A 203 8.43 39.87 6.40
C PRO A 203 7.83 38.91 5.39
N PHE A 204 8.48 38.71 4.24
CA PHE A 204 7.99 37.81 3.19
C PHE A 204 8.19 36.33 3.54
N VAL A 205 9.25 36.01 4.28
CA VAL A 205 9.46 34.64 4.81
C VAL A 205 8.40 34.33 5.85
N VAL A 206 8.12 35.25 6.76
CA VAL A 206 7.06 35.08 7.76
C VAL A 206 5.68 34.98 7.11
N GLU A 207 5.40 35.76 6.07
CA GLU A 207 4.16 35.67 5.30
C GLU A 207 4.00 34.32 4.63
N GLY A 208 5.07 33.79 3.99
CA GLY A 208 5.07 32.46 3.39
C GLY A 208 4.86 31.33 4.41
N LEU A 209 5.53 31.41 5.57
CA LEU A 209 5.35 30.44 6.66
C LEU A 209 3.92 30.48 7.21
N ALA A 210 3.36 31.67 7.42
CA ALA A 210 2.00 31.82 7.92
C ALA A 210 0.96 31.24 6.94
N MET A 211 1.13 31.50 5.63
CA MET A 211 0.28 30.91 4.60
C MET A 211 0.36 29.39 4.59
N GLY A 212 1.56 28.83 4.69
CA GLY A 212 1.78 27.38 4.76
C GLY A 212 1.13 26.74 5.99
N LEU A 213 1.30 27.36 7.17
CA LEU A 213 0.70 26.86 8.42
C LEU A 213 -0.84 26.93 8.40
N ILE A 214 -1.41 28.03 7.93
CA ILE A 214 -2.87 28.17 7.82
C ILE A 214 -3.43 27.15 6.81
N SER A 215 -2.79 27.00 5.64
CA SER A 215 -3.22 26.01 4.63
C SER A 215 -3.11 24.58 5.17
N GLY A 216 -2.04 24.26 5.90
CA GLY A 216 -1.87 22.96 6.54
C GLY A 216 -2.93 22.69 7.60
N ALA A 217 -3.23 23.68 8.45
CA ALA A 217 -4.27 23.55 9.48
C ALA A 217 -5.70 23.41 8.90
N LEU A 218 -5.96 23.97 7.72
CA LEU A 218 -7.24 23.82 7.03
C LEU A 218 -7.39 22.45 6.35
N THR A 219 -6.29 21.71 6.17
CA THR A 219 -6.24 20.44 5.42
C THR A 219 -6.15 19.24 6.36
N ALA A 220 -5.69 19.44 7.60
CA ALA A 220 -5.56 18.39 8.62
C ALA A 220 -6.91 18.02 9.21
#